data_da7e05e5f3a3ff3880ad398d039e9c03
#
_entry.id   da7e05e5f3a3ff3880ad398d039e9c03
#
_cell.length_a   1.000
_cell.length_b   1.000
_cell.length_c   1.000
_cell.angle_alpha   90.00
_cell.angle_beta   90.00
_cell.angle_gamma   90.00
#
_symmetry.space_group_name_H-M   'P 1'
#
loop_
_entity.id
_entity.type
_entity.pdbx_description
1 polymer ?
#
loop_
_entity_poly.entity_id
_entity_poly.type
_entity_poly.pdbx_seq_one_letter_code
_entity_poly.pdbx_strand_id
1 'polypeptide(L)'
;MSGVAPVGVFPLPNPDNYKDNPVAMYAFVLLLYADSYRQASMNKMDELEVLQGEQKEANDMIGSFNQKLSEVEKAGGGGVTRPMTAAEKAWCDKNGINVPGYPNLNAENWTAVIKDTQKVVDTKSTDIQSTMNIIKEATGQYSSFMQGTSTNVTASNQMLNSIAKNIA
;
A
#
# COMPACT_ATOMS: atom_id res chain seq x y z
N MET A 1 -14.71 -13.58 1.35
CA MET A 1 -14.25 -12.56 2.31
C MET A 1 -13.61 -13.31 3.48
N SER A 2 -12.30 -13.55 3.40
CA SER A 2 -11.53 -14.08 4.54
C SER A 2 -11.03 -12.89 5.33
N GLY A 3 -11.70 -12.60 6.46
CA GLY A 3 -11.24 -11.62 7.41
C GLY A 3 -9.90 -12.06 7.98
N VAL A 4 -8.85 -11.31 7.66
CA VAL A 4 -7.59 -11.41 8.38
C VAL A 4 -7.89 -10.99 9.82
N ALA A 5 -7.72 -11.92 10.76
CA ALA A 5 -7.86 -11.61 12.17
C ALA A 5 -6.89 -10.45 12.52
N PRO A 6 -7.31 -9.44 13.30
CA PRO A 6 -6.41 -8.38 13.71
C PRO A 6 -5.23 -9.01 14.43
N VAL A 7 -4.03 -8.78 13.89
CA VAL A 7 -2.78 -9.18 14.54
C VAL A 7 -2.78 -8.54 15.91
N GLY A 8 -2.79 -9.37 16.97
CA GLY A 8 -2.95 -8.93 18.34
C GLY A 8 -1.98 -7.79 18.66
N VAL A 9 -2.52 -6.70 19.14
CA VAL A 9 -1.74 -5.64 19.77
C VAL A 9 -1.12 -6.27 21.01
N PHE A 10 0.15 -6.62 20.95
CA PHE A 10 0.87 -7.00 22.14
C PHE A 10 0.94 -5.78 23.04
N PRO A 11 0.35 -5.81 24.26
CA PRO A 11 0.46 -4.68 25.15
C PRO A 11 1.95 -4.46 25.42
N LEU A 12 2.42 -3.25 25.12
CA LEU A 12 3.79 -2.88 25.44
C LEU A 12 3.96 -2.97 26.97
N PRO A 13 5.02 -3.62 27.46
CA PRO A 13 5.25 -3.73 28.88
C PRO A 13 5.40 -2.35 29.54
N ASN A 14 4.95 -2.20 30.77
CA ASN A 14 5.04 -0.94 31.50
C ASN A 14 6.51 -0.53 31.70
N PRO A 15 6.92 0.69 31.26
CA PRO A 15 8.31 1.18 31.41
C PRO A 15 8.78 1.22 32.87
N ASP A 16 7.89 1.44 33.84
CA ASP A 16 8.22 1.45 35.27
C ASP A 16 8.84 0.14 35.75
N ASN A 17 8.55 -0.98 35.09
CA ASN A 17 9.13 -2.28 35.42
C ASN A 17 10.63 -2.38 35.08
N TYR A 18 11.18 -1.44 34.33
CA TYR A 18 12.55 -1.50 33.79
C TYR A 18 13.43 -0.32 34.23
N LYS A 19 12.87 0.65 34.96
CA LYS A 19 13.57 1.90 35.35
C LYS A 19 14.91 1.69 36.05
N ASP A 20 15.03 0.60 36.80
CA ASP A 20 16.23 0.27 37.57
C ASP A 20 17.22 -0.64 36.80
N ASN A 21 16.89 -1.00 35.54
CA ASN A 21 17.73 -1.82 34.68
C ASN A 21 17.99 -1.12 33.33
N PRO A 22 19.15 -0.48 33.15
CA PRO A 22 19.45 0.27 31.92
C PRO A 22 19.39 -0.56 30.65
N VAL A 23 19.78 -1.85 30.71
CA VAL A 23 19.75 -2.75 29.54
C VAL A 23 18.30 -3.10 29.16
N ALA A 24 17.47 -3.41 30.15
CA ALA A 24 16.07 -3.66 29.94
C ALA A 24 15.33 -2.41 29.44
N MET A 25 15.65 -1.24 29.97
CA MET A 25 15.11 0.03 29.49
C MET A 25 15.50 0.30 28.01
N TYR A 26 16.76 0.07 27.65
CA TYR A 26 17.22 0.22 26.26
C TYR A 26 16.51 -0.77 25.34
N ALA A 27 16.39 -2.03 25.72
CA ALA A 27 15.63 -3.03 24.96
C ALA A 27 14.16 -2.64 24.81
N PHE A 28 13.54 -2.08 25.85
CA PHE A 28 12.17 -1.57 25.80
C PHE A 28 12.02 -0.42 24.80
N VAL A 29 12.95 0.54 24.79
CA VAL A 29 12.95 1.65 23.81
C VAL A 29 13.06 1.12 22.38
N LEU A 30 13.93 0.13 22.13
CA LEU A 30 14.04 -0.49 20.81
C LEU A 30 12.73 -1.19 20.39
N LEU A 31 12.04 -1.84 21.33
CA LEU A 31 10.73 -2.46 21.06
C LEU A 31 9.66 -1.42 20.73
N LEU A 32 9.65 -0.26 21.38
CA LEU A 32 8.75 0.85 21.05
C LEU A 32 8.97 1.34 19.62
N TYR A 33 10.22 1.53 19.21
CA TYR A 33 10.55 1.90 17.84
C TYR A 33 10.13 0.81 16.85
N ALA A 34 10.43 -0.46 17.16
CA ALA A 34 10.02 -1.59 16.33
C ALA A 34 8.50 -1.62 16.13
N ASP A 35 7.71 -1.46 17.21
CA ASP A 35 6.25 -1.44 17.10
C ASP A 35 5.73 -0.27 16.26
N SER A 36 6.33 0.92 16.39
CA SER A 36 6.00 2.08 15.56
C SER A 36 6.20 1.80 14.05
N TYR A 37 7.34 1.19 13.68
CA TYR A 37 7.61 0.83 12.28
C TYR A 37 6.72 -0.31 11.79
N ARG A 38 6.37 -1.26 12.66
CA ARG A 38 5.40 -2.31 12.35
C ARG A 38 4.04 -1.71 12.01
N GLN A 39 3.54 -0.79 12.84
CA GLN A 39 2.26 -0.11 12.60
C GLN A 39 2.29 0.72 11.32
N ALA A 40 3.37 1.47 11.07
CA ALA A 40 3.54 2.21 9.83
C ALA A 40 3.51 1.31 8.59
N SER A 41 4.17 0.14 8.66
CA SER A 41 4.13 -0.86 7.59
C SER A 41 2.72 -1.40 7.35
N MET A 42 1.98 -1.73 8.41
CA MET A 42 0.60 -2.23 8.30
C MET A 42 -0.34 -1.20 7.66
N ASN A 43 -0.30 0.05 8.13
CA ASN A 43 -1.12 1.12 7.54
C ASN A 43 -0.82 1.33 6.05
N LYS A 44 0.45 1.17 5.65
CA LYS A 44 0.84 1.25 4.23
C LYS A 44 0.45 0.02 3.41
N MET A 45 0.31 -1.15 4.04
CA MET A 45 -0.26 -2.33 3.37
C MET A 45 -1.74 -2.15 3.05
N ASP A 46 -2.52 -1.56 3.97
CA ASP A 46 -3.93 -1.24 3.72
C ASP A 46 -4.08 -0.22 2.57
N GLU A 47 -3.22 0.82 2.56
CA GLU A 47 -3.17 1.78 1.45
C GLU A 47 -2.80 1.11 0.12
N LEU A 48 -1.85 0.19 0.13
CA LEU A 48 -1.43 -0.57 -1.05
C LEU A 48 -2.59 -1.40 -1.62
N GLU A 49 -3.39 -2.06 -0.78
CA GLU A 49 -4.55 -2.84 -1.21
C GLU A 49 -5.59 -1.95 -1.91
N VAL A 50 -5.85 -0.76 -1.37
CA VAL A 50 -6.75 0.23 -1.99
C VAL A 50 -6.22 0.66 -3.36
N LEU A 51 -4.94 1.03 -3.47
CA LEU A 51 -4.31 1.46 -4.73
C LEU A 51 -4.35 0.36 -5.80
N GLN A 52 -4.11 -0.89 -5.42
CA GLN A 52 -4.22 -2.04 -6.32
C GLN A 52 -5.66 -2.26 -6.81
N GLY A 53 -6.64 -2.08 -5.92
CA GLY A 53 -8.06 -2.12 -6.28
C GLY A 53 -8.43 -1.03 -7.29
N GLU A 54 -8.00 0.21 -7.07
CA GLU A 54 -8.24 1.34 -7.98
C GLU A 54 -7.53 1.14 -9.33
N GLN A 55 -6.30 0.61 -9.34
CA GLN A 55 -5.59 0.28 -10.57
C GLN A 55 -6.32 -0.79 -11.39
N LYS A 56 -6.81 -1.83 -10.70
CA LYS A 56 -7.60 -2.88 -11.36
C LYS A 56 -8.87 -2.32 -11.97
N GLU A 57 -9.61 -1.49 -11.23
CA GLU A 57 -10.82 -0.84 -11.72
C GLU A 57 -10.54 -0.01 -12.99
N ALA A 58 -9.43 0.76 -13.00
CA ALA A 58 -9.01 1.54 -14.16
C ALA A 58 -8.68 0.65 -15.38
N ASN A 59 -8.00 -0.49 -15.17
CA ASN A 59 -7.73 -1.46 -16.24
C ASN A 59 -9.01 -2.10 -16.78
N ASP A 60 -9.97 -2.42 -15.93
CA ASP A 60 -11.27 -2.96 -16.34
C ASP A 60 -12.04 -1.93 -17.17
N MET A 61 -11.96 -0.64 -16.83
CA MET A 61 -12.53 0.45 -17.64
C MET A 61 -11.86 0.58 -19.00
N ILE A 62 -10.52 0.48 -19.08
CA ILE A 62 -9.80 0.46 -20.37
C ILE A 62 -10.31 -0.70 -21.23
N GLY A 63 -10.50 -1.88 -20.65
CA GLY A 63 -11.06 -3.04 -21.37
C GLY A 63 -12.44 -2.74 -21.96
N SER A 64 -13.35 -2.16 -21.15
CA SER A 64 -14.70 -1.76 -21.60
C SER A 64 -14.65 -0.73 -22.71
N PHE A 65 -13.83 0.31 -22.57
CA PHE A 65 -13.70 1.39 -23.55
C PHE A 65 -13.09 0.91 -24.86
N ASN A 66 -12.08 0.03 -24.82
CA ASN A 66 -11.49 -0.59 -26.02
C ASN A 66 -12.51 -1.45 -26.77
N GLN A 67 -13.38 -2.17 -26.07
CA GLN A 67 -14.47 -2.91 -26.72
C GLN A 67 -15.38 -1.97 -27.50
N LYS A 68 -15.81 -0.87 -26.91
CA LYS A 68 -16.67 0.13 -27.57
C LYS A 68 -15.99 0.82 -28.72
N LEU A 69 -14.70 1.15 -28.58
CA LEU A 69 -13.89 1.68 -29.69
C LEU A 69 -13.86 0.70 -30.87
N SER A 70 -13.59 -0.59 -30.60
CA SER A 70 -13.58 -1.63 -31.63
C SER A 70 -14.94 -1.76 -32.33
N GLU A 71 -16.05 -1.61 -31.61
CA GLU A 71 -17.38 -1.64 -32.19
C GLU A 71 -17.64 -0.44 -33.12
N VAL A 72 -17.15 0.75 -32.76
CA VAL A 72 -17.24 1.94 -33.61
C VAL A 72 -16.42 1.77 -34.89
N GLU A 73 -15.18 1.26 -34.77
CA GLU A 73 -14.28 1.02 -35.91
C GLU A 73 -14.82 -0.02 -36.87
N LYS A 74 -15.33 -1.14 -36.39
CA LYS A 74 -15.96 -2.20 -37.19
C LYS A 74 -17.22 -1.74 -37.93
N ALA A 75 -17.93 -0.78 -37.36
CA ALA A 75 -19.13 -0.22 -37.97
C ALA A 75 -18.86 0.89 -39.04
N GLY A 76 -17.57 1.11 -39.37
CA GLY A 76 -17.17 2.07 -40.42
C GLY A 76 -16.49 3.34 -39.93
N GLY A 77 -16.28 3.51 -38.65
CA GLY A 77 -15.45 4.55 -38.01
C GLY A 77 -15.98 5.97 -38.12
N GLY A 78 -16.15 6.48 -39.34
CA GLY A 78 -16.52 7.88 -39.57
C GLY A 78 -18.00 8.18 -39.23
N GLY A 79 -18.24 8.94 -38.19
CA GLY A 79 -19.58 9.34 -37.77
C GLY A 79 -20.38 8.32 -36.95
N VAL A 80 -19.90 7.10 -36.84
CA VAL A 80 -20.50 6.10 -35.94
C VAL A 80 -20.12 6.42 -34.50
N THR A 81 -21.10 6.29 -33.61
CA THR A 81 -20.89 6.52 -32.16
C THR A 81 -21.38 5.33 -31.35
N ARG A 82 -20.87 5.19 -30.14
CA ARG A 82 -21.38 4.29 -29.11
C ARG A 82 -21.63 5.07 -27.82
N PRO A 83 -22.72 4.71 -27.10
CA PRO A 83 -23.03 5.39 -25.86
C PRO A 83 -22.07 4.98 -24.75
N MET A 84 -21.64 5.94 -23.97
CA MET A 84 -21.04 5.75 -22.66
C MET A 84 -22.16 5.63 -21.63
N THR A 85 -22.08 4.67 -20.74
CA THR A 85 -23.05 4.53 -19.65
C THR A 85 -22.86 5.60 -18.59
N ALA A 86 -23.93 5.87 -17.81
CA ALA A 86 -23.85 6.83 -16.70
C ALA A 86 -22.81 6.39 -15.62
N ALA A 87 -22.66 5.09 -15.41
CA ALA A 87 -21.67 4.56 -14.47
C ALA A 87 -20.23 4.81 -14.95
N GLU A 88 -19.95 4.56 -16.24
CA GLU A 88 -18.64 4.86 -16.85
C GLU A 88 -18.33 6.37 -16.79
N LYS A 89 -19.33 7.21 -17.08
CA LYS A 89 -19.18 8.68 -16.98
C LYS A 89 -18.88 9.11 -15.55
N ALA A 90 -19.62 8.59 -14.56
CA ALA A 90 -19.38 8.91 -13.16
C ALA A 90 -17.96 8.47 -12.71
N TRP A 91 -17.49 7.32 -13.20
CA TRP A 91 -16.12 6.86 -12.94
C TRP A 91 -15.07 7.81 -13.57
N CYS A 92 -15.30 8.24 -14.83
CA CYS A 92 -14.43 9.22 -15.48
C CYS A 92 -14.38 10.54 -14.69
N ASP A 93 -15.53 11.04 -14.25
CA ASP A 93 -15.61 12.29 -13.48
C ASP A 93 -14.89 12.18 -12.13
N LYS A 94 -15.05 11.06 -11.42
CA LYS A 94 -14.32 10.76 -10.17
C LYS A 94 -12.80 10.82 -10.37
N ASN A 95 -12.32 10.38 -11.54
CA ASN A 95 -10.89 10.33 -11.87
C ASN A 95 -10.39 11.53 -12.67
N GLY A 96 -11.20 12.58 -12.83
CA GLY A 96 -10.82 13.82 -13.52
C GLY A 96 -10.64 13.66 -15.03
N ILE A 97 -11.23 12.62 -15.63
CA ILE A 97 -11.16 12.35 -17.07
C ILE A 97 -12.26 13.12 -17.79
N ASN A 98 -11.87 14.00 -18.70
CA ASN A 98 -12.82 14.69 -19.57
C ASN A 98 -13.38 13.72 -20.62
N VAL A 99 -14.71 13.76 -20.82
CA VAL A 99 -15.40 12.90 -21.79
C VAL A 99 -16.03 13.76 -22.89
N PRO A 100 -15.30 14.06 -23.95
CA PRO A 100 -15.85 14.82 -25.06
C PRO A 100 -16.92 14.00 -25.79
N GLY A 101 -18.00 14.67 -26.22
CA GLY A 101 -19.08 14.04 -27.01
C GLY A 101 -20.04 13.15 -26.21
N TYR A 102 -19.99 13.16 -24.87
CA TYR A 102 -20.98 12.46 -24.06
C TYR A 102 -22.41 12.84 -24.45
N PRO A 103 -23.39 11.90 -24.50
CA PRO A 103 -23.27 10.49 -24.15
C PRO A 103 -22.80 9.57 -25.28
N ASN A 104 -22.69 10.05 -26.53
CA ASN A 104 -22.39 9.24 -27.70
C ASN A 104 -21.02 9.57 -28.28
N LEU A 105 -20.05 8.70 -28.01
CA LEU A 105 -18.64 8.92 -28.36
C LEU A 105 -18.30 8.26 -29.70
N ASN A 106 -17.62 9.00 -30.57
CA ASN A 106 -16.97 8.50 -31.79
C ASN A 106 -15.59 7.87 -31.47
N ALA A 107 -14.90 7.34 -32.49
CA ALA A 107 -13.60 6.68 -32.31
C ALA A 107 -12.54 7.59 -31.69
N GLU A 108 -12.49 8.86 -32.10
CA GLU A 108 -11.52 9.84 -31.58
C GLU A 108 -11.75 10.12 -30.08
N ASN A 109 -13.03 10.32 -29.70
CA ASN A 109 -13.40 10.57 -28.32
C ASN A 109 -13.13 9.37 -27.41
N TRP A 110 -13.42 8.13 -27.87
CA TRP A 110 -13.06 6.90 -27.15
C TRP A 110 -11.55 6.79 -26.99
N THR A 111 -10.77 7.06 -28.03
CA THR A 111 -9.30 7.05 -27.97
C THR A 111 -8.77 8.07 -26.96
N ALA A 112 -9.35 9.25 -26.91
CA ALA A 112 -8.97 10.27 -25.92
C ALA A 112 -9.24 9.82 -24.49
N VAL A 113 -10.44 9.27 -24.23
CA VAL A 113 -10.82 8.74 -22.90
C VAL A 113 -9.92 7.59 -22.49
N ILE A 114 -9.62 6.65 -23.40
CA ILE A 114 -8.71 5.52 -23.13
C ILE A 114 -7.31 6.03 -22.76
N LYS A 115 -6.78 7.00 -23.50
CA LYS A 115 -5.47 7.60 -23.22
C LYS A 115 -5.43 8.27 -21.85
N ASP A 116 -6.49 8.99 -21.46
CA ASP A 116 -6.54 9.63 -20.15
C ASP A 116 -6.73 8.60 -19.03
N THR A 117 -7.50 7.52 -19.28
CA THR A 117 -7.61 6.39 -18.35
C THR A 117 -6.25 5.68 -18.15
N GLN A 118 -5.45 5.54 -19.22
CA GLN A 118 -4.09 4.98 -19.10
C GLN A 118 -3.20 5.82 -18.18
N LYS A 119 -3.31 7.15 -18.20
CA LYS A 119 -2.58 8.02 -17.27
C LYS A 119 -2.98 7.74 -15.80
N VAL A 120 -4.25 7.44 -15.54
CA VAL A 120 -4.70 7.04 -14.20
C VAL A 120 -4.01 5.74 -13.79
N VAL A 121 -3.95 4.72 -14.67
CA VAL A 121 -3.24 3.46 -14.41
C VAL A 121 -1.76 3.71 -14.13
N ASP A 122 -1.10 4.55 -14.92
CA ASP A 122 0.33 4.85 -14.77
C ASP A 122 0.60 5.57 -13.43
N THR A 123 -0.27 6.52 -13.05
CA THR A 123 -0.20 7.20 -11.75
C THR A 123 -0.34 6.20 -10.60
N LYS A 124 -1.38 5.34 -10.65
CA LYS A 124 -1.57 4.31 -9.62
C LYS A 124 -0.40 3.33 -9.55
N SER A 125 0.21 2.98 -10.69
CA SER A 125 1.43 2.15 -10.73
C SER A 125 2.59 2.80 -9.98
N THR A 126 2.77 4.11 -10.16
CA THR A 126 3.81 4.88 -9.47
C THR A 126 3.54 4.95 -7.96
N ASP A 127 2.29 5.21 -7.56
CA ASP A 127 1.88 5.25 -6.17
C ASP A 127 2.08 3.89 -5.47
N ILE A 128 1.71 2.79 -6.15
CA ILE A 128 1.94 1.41 -5.70
C ILE A 128 3.43 1.17 -5.46
N GLN A 129 4.29 1.52 -6.41
CA GLN A 129 5.75 1.34 -6.27
C GLN A 129 6.31 2.15 -5.10
N SER A 130 5.87 3.42 -4.96
CA SER A 130 6.26 4.27 -3.84
C SER A 130 5.84 3.69 -2.50
N THR A 131 4.58 3.25 -2.39
CA THR A 131 4.04 2.64 -1.17
C THR A 131 4.77 1.34 -0.82
N MET A 132 5.08 0.49 -1.80
CA MET A 132 5.89 -0.73 -1.62
C MET A 132 7.29 -0.42 -1.08
N ASN A 133 7.93 0.65 -1.55
CA ASN A 133 9.25 1.07 -1.05
C ASN A 133 9.17 1.50 0.41
N ILE A 134 8.15 2.26 0.79
CA ILE A 134 7.93 2.67 2.19
C ILE A 134 7.69 1.44 3.09
N ILE A 135 6.88 0.47 2.65
CA ILE A 135 6.65 -0.79 3.38
C ILE A 135 7.98 -1.53 3.58
N LYS A 136 8.79 -1.63 2.54
CA LYS A 136 10.09 -2.32 2.58
C LYS A 136 11.06 -1.65 3.56
N GLU A 137 11.11 -0.33 3.55
CA GLU A 137 11.92 0.46 4.49
C GLU A 137 11.43 0.26 5.92
N ALA A 138 10.14 0.43 6.18
CA ALA A 138 9.55 0.26 7.51
C ALA A 138 9.78 -1.17 8.05
N THR A 139 9.64 -2.19 7.21
CA THR A 139 9.91 -3.58 7.57
C THR A 139 11.39 -3.82 7.85
N GLY A 140 12.28 -3.19 7.10
CA GLY A 140 13.73 -3.23 7.35
C GLY A 140 14.10 -2.61 8.69
N GLN A 141 13.54 -1.45 9.01
CA GLN A 141 13.75 -0.79 10.30
C GLN A 141 13.21 -1.63 11.47
N TYR A 142 11.99 -2.16 11.34
CA TYR A 142 11.43 -3.10 12.32
C TYR A 142 12.40 -4.26 12.61
N SER A 143 12.90 -4.92 11.55
CA SER A 143 13.84 -6.04 11.70
C SER A 143 15.14 -5.64 12.37
N SER A 144 15.67 -4.46 12.05
CA SER A 144 16.90 -3.92 12.66
C SER A 144 16.72 -3.66 14.16
N PHE A 145 15.60 -3.07 14.58
CA PHE A 145 15.30 -2.84 15.98
C PHE A 145 15.09 -4.16 16.76
N MET A 146 14.42 -5.14 16.14
CA MET A 146 14.24 -6.47 16.75
C MET A 146 15.58 -7.20 16.93
N GLN A 147 16.48 -7.12 15.95
CA GLN A 147 17.84 -7.69 16.10
C GLN A 147 18.64 -6.96 17.18
N GLY A 148 18.58 -5.64 17.22
CA GLY A 148 19.23 -4.85 18.27
C GLY A 148 18.74 -5.26 19.67
N THR A 149 17.44 -5.46 19.84
CA THR A 149 16.85 -5.94 21.10
C THR A 149 17.41 -7.31 21.48
N SER A 150 17.40 -8.28 20.56
CA SER A 150 17.91 -9.63 20.79
C SER A 150 19.40 -9.63 21.17
N THR A 151 20.22 -8.84 20.45
CA THR A 151 21.67 -8.72 20.74
C THR A 151 21.92 -8.16 22.13
N ASN A 152 21.19 -7.12 22.54
CA ASN A 152 21.35 -6.52 23.88
C ASN A 152 20.95 -7.48 25.00
N VAL A 153 19.84 -8.21 24.84
CA VAL A 153 19.41 -9.22 25.82
C VAL A 153 20.47 -10.32 25.95
N THR A 154 21.01 -10.80 24.83
CA THR A 154 22.07 -11.82 24.83
C THR A 154 23.34 -11.33 25.53
N ALA A 155 23.81 -10.11 25.21
CA ALA A 155 24.99 -9.52 25.84
C ALA A 155 24.81 -9.32 27.35
N SER A 156 23.61 -8.89 27.79
CA SER A 156 23.27 -8.77 29.21
C SER A 156 23.33 -10.11 29.93
N ASN A 157 22.77 -11.16 29.35
CA ASN A 157 22.81 -12.53 29.93
C ASN A 157 24.24 -13.06 30.01
N GLN A 158 25.09 -12.80 29.01
CA GLN A 158 26.50 -13.19 29.06
C GLN A 158 27.25 -12.46 30.15
N MET A 159 27.02 -11.14 30.34
CA MET A 159 27.61 -10.35 31.40
C MET A 159 27.19 -10.87 32.79
N LEU A 160 25.89 -11.13 33.01
CA LEU A 160 25.38 -11.69 34.27
C LEU A 160 26.00 -13.05 34.57
N ASN A 161 26.13 -13.92 33.59
CA ASN A 161 26.80 -15.21 33.73
C ASN A 161 28.29 -15.08 34.07
N SER A 162 29.00 -14.10 33.49
CA SER A 162 30.39 -13.81 33.82
C SER A 162 30.54 -13.29 35.26
N ILE A 163 29.68 -12.40 35.71
CA ILE A 163 29.65 -11.88 37.06
C ILE A 163 29.39 -13.04 38.05
N ALA A 164 28.37 -13.86 37.77
CA ALA A 164 28.06 -15.01 38.63
C ALA A 164 29.23 -16.00 38.78
N LYS A 165 29.98 -16.24 37.70
CA LYS A 165 31.19 -17.12 37.74
C LYS A 165 32.37 -16.50 38.49
N ASN A 166 32.46 -15.17 38.57
CA ASN A 166 33.56 -14.49 39.26
C ASN A 166 33.27 -14.25 40.75
N ILE A 167 32.05 -14.46 41.20
CA ILE A 167 31.63 -14.33 42.61
C ILE A 167 31.57 -15.72 43.33
N ALA A 168 31.52 -16.79 42.56
CA ALA A 168 31.55 -18.17 43.06
C ALA A 168 32.98 -18.69 43.20
#